data_5ba3e04bbf5e84b6b02b83746176c203
#
_entry.id   5ba3e04bbf5e84b6b02b83746176c203
#
_cell.length_a   1.000
_cell.length_b   1.000
_cell.length_c   1.000
_cell.angle_alpha   90.00
_cell.angle_beta   90.00
_cell.angle_gamma   90.00
#
_symmetry.space_group_name_H-M   'P 1'
#
loop_
_entity.id
_entity.type
_entity.pdbx_description
1 polymer ?
#
loop_
_entity_poly.entity_id
_entity_poly.type
_entity_poly.pdbx_seq_one_letter_code
_entity_poly.pdbx_strand_id
1 'polypeptide(L)'
;MLTMEGLRSRRAEILAVARNRRARRVAVFGSVARGDARTDSDLDMLVDLESGASLLDHVGLFQELEELLCVGVDVVTRSALKPRDDHIRAEAVNL
;
A
#
# COMPACT_ATOMS: atom_id res chain seq x y z
N MET A 1 -9.12 -5.05 -13.28
CA MET A 1 -8.86 -3.68 -12.79
C MET A 1 -9.01 -3.64 -11.27
N LEU A 2 -8.06 -3.02 -10.59
CA LEU A 2 -8.12 -2.91 -9.13
C LEU A 2 -9.11 -1.84 -8.68
N THR A 3 -9.88 -2.16 -7.64
CA THR A 3 -10.78 -1.22 -6.97
C THR A 3 -10.62 -1.33 -5.47
N MET A 4 -11.01 -0.30 -4.73
CA MET A 4 -11.01 -0.37 -3.27
C MET A 4 -11.89 -1.52 -2.76
N GLU A 5 -13.02 -1.76 -3.39
CA GLU A 5 -13.90 -2.87 -3.04
C GLU A 5 -13.20 -4.22 -3.21
N GLY A 6 -12.51 -4.41 -4.32
CA GLY A 6 -11.74 -5.63 -4.56
C GLY A 6 -10.64 -5.82 -3.53
N LEU A 7 -9.94 -4.74 -3.17
CA LEU A 7 -8.90 -4.80 -2.14
C LEU A 7 -9.50 -5.12 -0.77
N ARG A 8 -10.64 -4.53 -0.43
CA ARG A 8 -11.30 -4.81 0.83
C ARG A 8 -11.77 -6.25 0.95
N SER A 9 -12.15 -6.87 -0.16
CA SER A 9 -12.50 -8.30 -0.17
C SER A 9 -11.32 -9.20 0.15
N ARG A 10 -10.09 -8.71 -0.04
CA ARG A 10 -8.85 -9.42 0.26
C ARG A 10 -8.08 -8.79 1.43
N ARG A 11 -8.76 -8.01 2.23
CA ARG A 11 -8.15 -7.24 3.32
C ARG A 11 -7.35 -8.13 4.28
N ALA A 12 -7.91 -9.26 4.69
CA ALA A 12 -7.26 -10.15 5.64
C ALA A 12 -5.92 -10.66 5.13
N GLU A 13 -5.85 -11.03 3.84
CA GLU A 13 -4.61 -11.50 3.21
C GLU A 13 -3.58 -10.36 3.12
N ILE A 14 -4.02 -9.18 2.71
CA ILE A 14 -3.14 -8.02 2.56
C ILE A 14 -2.56 -7.62 3.92
N LEU A 15 -3.41 -7.56 4.95
CA LEU A 15 -2.96 -7.18 6.29
C LEU A 15 -2.04 -8.23 6.91
N ALA A 16 -2.23 -9.51 6.58
CA ALA A 16 -1.34 -10.57 7.06
C ALA A 16 0.06 -10.41 6.46
N VAL A 17 0.15 -10.13 5.16
CA VAL A 17 1.44 -9.85 4.51
C VAL A 17 2.10 -8.63 5.15
N ALA A 18 1.34 -7.56 5.35
CA ALA A 18 1.86 -6.33 5.95
C ALA A 18 2.40 -6.59 7.36
N ARG A 19 1.65 -7.33 8.17
CA ARG A 19 2.05 -7.62 9.54
C ARG A 19 3.34 -8.45 9.59
N ASN A 20 3.50 -9.40 8.69
CA ASN A 20 4.70 -10.22 8.60
C ASN A 20 5.94 -9.40 8.20
N ARG A 21 5.74 -8.24 7.61
CA ARG A 21 6.81 -7.32 7.22
C ARG A 21 6.86 -6.08 8.09
N ARG A 22 6.29 -6.17 9.30
CA ARG A 22 6.31 -5.11 10.31
C ARG A 22 5.68 -3.81 9.83
N ALA A 23 4.71 -3.90 8.94
CA ALA A 23 3.93 -2.75 8.51
C ALA A 23 2.64 -2.69 9.30
N ARG A 24 2.39 -1.53 9.89
CA ARG A 24 1.11 -1.18 10.52
C ARG A 24 0.39 -0.24 9.58
N ARG A 25 -0.88 0.02 9.81
CA ARG A 25 -1.66 1.02 9.07
C ARG A 25 -1.40 0.94 7.56
N VAL A 26 -2.20 0.17 6.91
CA VAL A 26 -2.14 0.06 5.45
C VAL A 26 -3.23 0.95 4.87
N ALA A 27 -2.84 1.88 4.02
CA ALA A 27 -3.76 2.75 3.30
C ALA A 27 -3.44 2.71 1.81
N VAL A 28 -4.41 3.08 1.00
CA VAL A 28 -4.28 3.12 -0.46
C VAL A 28 -4.45 4.56 -0.91
N PHE A 29 -3.58 5.02 -1.80
CA PHE A 29 -3.73 6.33 -2.42
C PHE A 29 -3.59 6.20 -3.94
N GLY A 30 -3.58 7.30 -4.65
CA GLY A 30 -3.42 7.28 -6.09
C GLY A 30 -4.69 6.86 -6.83
N SER A 31 -4.51 6.32 -8.04
CA SER A 31 -5.63 6.07 -8.94
C SER A 31 -6.64 5.06 -8.40
N VAL A 32 -6.19 4.04 -7.69
CA VAL A 32 -7.11 3.05 -7.10
C VAL A 32 -7.99 3.70 -6.03
N ALA A 33 -7.39 4.52 -5.16
CA ALA A 33 -8.15 5.23 -4.12
C ALA A 33 -9.16 6.21 -4.71
N ARG A 34 -8.79 6.89 -5.80
CA ARG A 34 -9.67 7.83 -6.48
C ARG A 34 -10.76 7.15 -7.32
N GLY A 35 -10.59 5.87 -7.64
CA GLY A 35 -11.53 5.14 -8.47
C GLY A 35 -11.32 5.34 -9.98
N ASP A 36 -10.15 5.83 -10.39
CA ASP A 36 -9.81 6.05 -11.80
C ASP A 36 -8.67 5.17 -12.31
N ALA A 37 -8.40 4.06 -11.62
CA ALA A 37 -7.37 3.12 -12.01
C ALA A 37 -7.70 2.47 -13.36
N ARG A 38 -6.66 2.23 -14.15
CA ARG A 38 -6.75 1.51 -15.42
C ARG A 38 -6.13 0.12 -15.25
N THR A 39 -6.29 -0.73 -16.28
CA THR A 39 -5.76 -2.10 -16.23
C THR A 39 -4.25 -2.17 -16.05
N ASP A 40 -3.53 -1.14 -16.47
CA ASP A 40 -2.07 -1.06 -16.35
C ASP A 40 -1.61 -0.19 -15.17
N SER A 41 -2.54 0.27 -14.34
CA SER A 41 -2.20 1.08 -13.18
C SER A 41 -1.55 0.25 -12.08
N ASP A 42 -0.56 0.83 -11.41
CA ASP A 42 0.03 0.24 -10.22
C ASP A 42 -0.83 0.57 -9.00
N LEU A 43 -0.68 -0.23 -7.95
CA LEU A 43 -1.30 0.03 -6.67
C LEU A 43 -0.36 0.86 -5.81
N ASP A 44 -0.81 2.02 -5.37
CA ASP A 44 -0.04 2.90 -4.48
C ASP A 44 -0.51 2.72 -3.05
N MET A 45 0.40 2.30 -2.17
CA MET A 45 0.09 2.03 -0.77
C MET A 45 0.92 2.89 0.16
N LEU A 46 0.28 3.38 1.20
CA LEU A 46 0.91 4.17 2.25
C LEU A 46 0.88 3.36 3.54
N VAL A 47 2.03 3.12 4.13
CA VAL A 47 2.15 2.27 5.31
C VAL A 47 2.99 2.94 6.40
N ASP A 48 2.78 2.51 7.64
CA ASP A 48 3.68 2.80 8.76
C ASP A 48 4.50 1.55 9.02
N LEU A 49 5.82 1.67 8.95
CA LEU A 49 6.70 0.59 9.35
C LEU A 49 7.00 0.72 10.84
N GLU A 50 7.02 -0.41 11.55
CA GLU A 50 7.37 -0.44 12.96
C GLU A 50 8.83 -0.06 13.16
N SER A 51 9.13 0.47 14.34
CA SER A 51 10.50 0.70 14.75
C SER A 51 11.29 -0.61 14.68
N GLY A 52 12.45 -0.57 14.05
CA GLY A 52 13.25 -1.78 13.83
C GLY A 52 12.98 -2.51 12.53
N ALA A 53 11.96 -2.11 11.76
CA ALA A 53 11.77 -2.65 10.41
C ALA A 53 12.95 -2.25 9.53
N SER A 54 13.39 -3.18 8.69
CA SER A 54 14.55 -2.97 7.83
C SER A 54 14.14 -2.70 6.38
N LEU A 55 15.12 -2.35 5.55
CA LEU A 55 14.92 -2.24 4.12
C LEU A 55 14.41 -3.56 3.53
N LEU A 56 14.87 -4.70 4.08
CA LEU A 56 14.40 -6.02 3.64
C LEU A 56 12.91 -6.20 3.91
N ASP A 57 12.40 -5.66 5.01
CA ASP A 57 10.97 -5.69 5.30
C ASP A 57 10.19 -4.87 4.26
N HIS A 58 10.69 -3.70 3.90
CA HIS A 58 10.08 -2.85 2.88
C HIS A 58 10.04 -3.57 1.52
N VAL A 59 11.18 -4.11 1.08
CA VAL A 59 11.28 -4.81 -0.20
C VAL A 59 10.41 -6.07 -0.19
N GLY A 60 10.45 -6.84 0.88
CA GLY A 60 9.62 -8.05 1.01
C GLY A 60 8.14 -7.72 0.98
N LEU A 61 7.74 -6.61 1.59
CA LEU A 61 6.35 -6.18 1.60
C LEU A 61 5.81 -5.95 0.19
N PHE A 62 6.49 -5.11 -0.61
CA PHE A 62 5.96 -4.83 -1.94
C PHE A 62 6.04 -6.06 -2.85
N GLN A 63 7.10 -6.88 -2.74
CA GLN A 63 7.22 -8.09 -3.55
C GLN A 63 6.11 -9.11 -3.23
N GLU A 64 5.83 -9.35 -1.95
CA GLU A 64 4.77 -10.27 -1.56
C GLU A 64 3.40 -9.76 -1.97
N LEU A 65 3.17 -8.45 -1.87
CA LEU A 65 1.90 -7.86 -2.32
C LEU A 65 1.75 -7.96 -3.84
N GLU A 66 2.84 -7.78 -4.59
CA GLU A 66 2.80 -7.97 -6.05
C GLU A 66 2.45 -9.40 -6.42
N GLU A 67 3.01 -10.38 -5.73
CA GLU A 67 2.68 -11.78 -5.95
C GLU A 67 1.22 -12.08 -5.60
N LEU A 68 0.76 -11.56 -4.47
CA LEU A 68 -0.61 -11.79 -4.01
C LEU A 68 -1.64 -11.18 -4.95
N LEU A 69 -1.40 -9.96 -5.41
CA LEU A 69 -2.38 -9.17 -6.16
C LEU A 69 -2.17 -9.19 -7.66
N CYS A 70 -1.04 -9.72 -8.14
CA CYS A 70 -0.69 -9.81 -9.55
C CYS A 70 -0.67 -8.46 -10.27
N VAL A 71 -0.25 -7.41 -9.57
CA VAL A 71 -0.09 -6.05 -10.12
C VAL A 71 1.18 -5.42 -9.55
N GLY A 72 1.67 -4.38 -10.19
CA GLY A 72 2.77 -3.59 -9.63
C GLY A 72 2.31 -2.86 -8.37
N VAL A 73 3.13 -2.84 -7.34
CA VAL A 73 2.81 -2.20 -6.07
C VAL A 73 3.93 -1.24 -5.68
N ASP A 74 3.56 0.02 -5.44
CA ASP A 74 4.45 1.03 -4.87
C ASP A 74 4.11 1.19 -3.40
N VAL A 75 5.10 0.97 -2.54
CA VAL A 75 4.93 1.15 -1.10
C VAL A 75 5.69 2.38 -0.65
N VAL A 76 4.96 3.34 -0.10
CA VAL A 76 5.50 4.57 0.46
C VAL A 76 5.29 4.53 1.97
N THR A 77 6.33 4.85 2.74
CA THR A 77 6.22 4.93 4.19
C THR A 77 5.80 6.34 4.60
N ARG A 78 4.94 6.44 5.63
CA ARG A 78 4.50 7.76 6.13
C ARG A 78 5.68 8.61 6.59
N SER A 79 6.68 8.00 7.18
CA SER A 79 7.86 8.70 7.66
C SER A 79 8.69 9.35 6.54
N ALA A 80 8.55 8.86 5.30
CA ALA A 80 9.25 9.42 4.16
C ALA A 80 8.51 10.60 3.51
N LEU A 81 7.26 10.85 3.90
CA LEU A 81 6.48 11.96 3.35
C LEU A 81 7.00 13.30 3.84
N LYS A 82 7.04 14.25 2.93
CA LYS A 82 7.44 15.64 3.20
C LYS A 82 6.20 16.53 3.12
N PRO A 83 6.27 17.81 3.55
CA PRO A 83 5.12 18.71 3.45
C PRO A 83 4.53 18.80 2.04
N ARG A 84 5.36 18.74 1.00
CA ARG A 84 4.89 18.75 -0.40
C ARG A 84 4.06 17.52 -0.77
N ASP A 85 4.11 16.48 0.04
CA ASP A 85 3.40 15.21 -0.18
C ASP A 85 2.09 15.15 0.62
N ASP A 86 1.61 16.26 1.16
CA ASP A 86 0.37 16.29 1.95
C ASP A 86 -0.83 15.78 1.16
N HIS A 87 -0.83 15.93 -0.16
CA HIS A 87 -1.90 15.40 -1.00
C HIS A 87 -2.00 13.87 -0.90
N ILE A 88 -0.90 13.18 -0.66
CA ILE A 88 -0.90 11.72 -0.48
C ILE A 88 -1.64 11.37 0.81
N ARG A 89 -1.36 12.08 1.90
CA ARG A 89 -2.05 11.86 3.18
C ARG A 89 -3.54 12.14 3.07
N ALA A 90 -3.88 13.23 2.40
CA ALA A 90 -5.28 13.65 2.25
C ALA A 90 -6.08 12.68 1.38
N GLU A 91 -5.43 12.06 0.39
CA GLU A 91 -6.06 11.13 -0.56
C GLU A 91 -6.17 9.72 0.00
N ALA A 92 -5.30 9.35 0.94
CA ALA A 92 -5.17 7.97 1.40
C ALA A 92 -6.45 7.47 2.08
N VAL A 93 -6.85 6.27 1.70
CA VAL A 93 -8.02 5.57 2.25
C VAL A 93 -7.53 4.33 2.98
N ASN A 94 -7.88 4.22 4.25
CA ASN A 94 -7.46 3.08 5.06
C ASN A 94 -8.07 1.79 4.53
N LEU A 95 -7.26 0.77 4.51
CA LEU A 95 -7.70 -0.56 4.16
C LEU A 95 -8.12 -1.32 5.43
#